data_3ff768a703e12fd88789779649b53c05
#
_entry.id   3ff768a703e12fd88789779649b53c05
#
_cell.length_a   1.000
_cell.length_b   1.000
_cell.length_c   1.000
_cell.angle_alpha   90.00
_cell.angle_beta   90.00
_cell.angle_gamma   90.00
#
_symmetry.space_group_name_H-M   'P 1'
#
loop_
_entity.id
_entity.type
_entity.pdbx_description
1 polymer ?
#
loop_
_entity_poly.entity_id
_entity_poly.type
_entity_poly.pdbx_seq_one_letter_code
_entity_poly.pdbx_strand_id
1 'polypeptide(L)'
;MVHICENNFISGIVFSIFRRDAMGSQNYLSMACEKLGHIMLDDKRRKASDIYKLVLKRQKKGDYNPPSYNEEKMIIRSVFVNGGMCFYVTPKGQNVKEYFMYLHGGGFVSQITHNEWKFVFDTVERTGYGAVVPIYPLTPEHTASEALGMLTAAYEKMCGKEDIGRVVIIGYSAGGCLALSTAIQLWKNGSRRPDKLILCSPVLDTEFVDRGLMEDISDHSKFMYRYYFTQEIREFLRTYWVDDSAGTPEISSPIYYDLTDICDEMAIFTVDADLLNCYARKLYDNVKKLNMRSRCFQYYSVVHDYIEHPHIPECRGIMKKIAACVKEDTDFLPLDIENDIWCRAMMAERYPKLYEDNESIKLADKIGIEHRKRNSQYMFYDRTVIMERLVAIDDRVKNFIERYADGIVVNVGCELDTMFARVDNGRIKWYNVDLPERIELRRKYMDTRSREVNIESPIFDFGWLDQISKPQDTAILFVAYDMMKYFNKERLKNFLDTLWKKFPGAEVVFDAKNSSAKKRWNRSVFFGKNKGAMLRVSIDNCTSLMYDWNIKYKILYDDAILRMDDLERMFSHSEAKKFRHAVKKKYDKIVHLRLGTEHFLDRA
;
A
#
# COMPACT_ATOMS: atom_id res chain seq x y z
N MET A 1 3.00 -9.42 37.21
CA MET A 1 2.43 -8.06 37.33
C MET A 1 3.19 -6.99 36.56
N VAL A 2 4.48 -7.14 36.29
CA VAL A 2 5.28 -6.15 35.51
C VAL A 2 5.06 -6.24 33.99
N HIS A 3 4.74 -7.41 33.45
CA HIS A 3 4.47 -7.60 32.01
C HIS A 3 3.14 -7.01 31.49
N ILE A 4 2.18 -6.78 32.40
CA ILE A 4 0.91 -6.12 32.04
C ILE A 4 1.06 -4.60 32.04
N CYS A 5 2.03 -4.05 32.77
CA CYS A 5 2.26 -2.60 32.84
C CYS A 5 2.97 -2.02 31.61
N GLU A 6 3.87 -2.74 30.93
CA GLU A 6 4.57 -2.21 29.75
C GLU A 6 3.67 -2.14 28.50
N ASN A 7 2.81 -3.14 28.29
CA ASN A 7 1.80 -3.09 27.22
C ASN A 7 0.67 -2.09 27.52
N ASN A 8 0.31 -1.90 28.78
CA ASN A 8 -0.66 -0.87 29.20
C ASN A 8 -0.03 0.54 29.22
N PHE A 9 1.29 0.66 29.38
CA PHE A 9 1.98 1.95 29.33
C PHE A 9 2.04 2.47 27.88
N ILE A 10 2.32 1.62 26.89
CA ILE A 10 2.30 1.98 25.47
C ILE A 10 0.86 2.26 25.01
N SER A 11 -0.11 1.44 25.38
CA SER A 11 -1.53 1.70 25.11
C SER A 11 -2.04 2.91 25.90
N GLY A 12 -1.55 3.15 27.12
CA GLY A 12 -1.85 4.33 27.94
C GLY A 12 -1.26 5.63 27.39
N ILE A 13 -0.05 5.60 26.82
CA ILE A 13 0.57 6.74 26.13
C ILE A 13 -0.16 7.01 24.81
N VAL A 14 -0.47 5.99 24.03
CA VAL A 14 -1.31 6.11 22.84
C VAL A 14 -2.68 6.68 23.23
N PHE A 15 -3.32 6.19 24.27
CA PHE A 15 -4.61 6.69 24.77
C PHE A 15 -4.54 8.11 25.35
N SER A 16 -3.43 8.50 26.00
CA SER A 16 -3.24 9.85 26.55
C SER A 16 -2.92 10.88 25.46
N ILE A 17 -2.25 10.47 24.39
CA ILE A 17 -1.99 11.29 23.21
C ILE A 17 -3.30 11.57 22.47
N PHE A 18 -4.24 10.59 22.44
CA PHE A 18 -5.56 10.75 21.84
C PHE A 18 -6.53 11.62 22.66
N ARG A 19 -6.25 11.88 23.93
CA ARG A 19 -7.10 12.71 24.81
C ARG A 19 -6.74 14.19 24.87
N ARG A 20 -5.57 14.58 24.40
CA ARG A 20 -5.12 16.00 24.40
C ARG A 20 -4.78 16.42 22.97
N ASP A 21 -5.55 17.40 22.54
CA ASP A 21 -5.30 18.37 21.49
C ASP A 21 -5.58 18.03 20.00
N ALA A 22 -6.50 18.82 19.54
CA ALA A 22 -6.86 19.24 18.22
C ALA A 22 -5.70 19.90 17.45
N MET A 23 -4.65 19.14 17.11
CA MET A 23 -3.64 19.61 16.14
C MET A 23 -3.53 18.65 14.95
N GLY A 24 -3.35 19.23 13.77
CA GLY A 24 -3.49 18.67 12.45
C GLY A 24 -2.96 17.26 12.20
N SER A 25 -3.76 16.50 11.47
CA SER A 25 -3.70 15.08 11.17
C SER A 25 -2.50 14.57 10.36
N GLN A 26 -1.45 15.33 10.24
CA GLN A 26 -0.22 14.86 9.57
C GLN A 26 0.59 13.85 10.39
N ASN A 27 0.27 13.67 11.68
CA ASN A 27 1.26 13.19 12.62
C ASN A 27 0.87 12.03 13.55
N TYR A 28 -0.31 11.41 13.50
CA TYR A 28 -0.63 10.46 14.58
C TYR A 28 0.15 9.14 14.48
N LEU A 29 0.25 8.53 13.30
CA LEU A 29 1.12 7.35 13.11
C LEU A 29 2.59 7.75 13.06
N SER A 30 2.93 8.83 12.37
CA SER A 30 4.27 9.41 12.34
C SER A 30 4.71 9.90 13.73
N MET A 31 3.86 10.60 14.51
CA MET A 31 4.15 11.00 15.89
C MET A 31 4.19 9.84 16.88
N ALA A 32 3.41 8.78 16.67
CA ALA A 32 3.52 7.59 17.52
C ALA A 32 4.82 6.83 17.22
N CYS A 33 5.19 6.69 15.94
CA CYS A 33 6.48 6.16 15.52
C CYS A 33 7.64 7.10 15.92
N GLU A 34 7.46 8.42 15.82
CA GLU A 34 8.41 9.45 16.23
C GLU A 34 8.63 9.44 17.75
N LYS A 35 7.58 9.37 18.56
CA LYS A 35 7.67 9.24 20.03
C LYS A 35 8.18 7.88 20.47
N LEU A 36 7.82 6.80 19.77
CA LEU A 36 8.40 5.48 20.02
C LEU A 36 9.88 5.45 19.58
N GLY A 37 10.24 6.09 18.48
CA GLY A 37 11.61 6.30 18.08
C GLY A 37 12.40 7.12 19.11
N HIS A 38 11.84 8.21 19.64
CA HIS A 38 12.44 8.99 20.73
C HIS A 38 12.57 8.19 22.02
N ILE A 39 11.56 7.39 22.41
CA ILE A 39 11.63 6.52 23.60
C ILE A 39 12.65 5.38 23.40
N MET A 40 12.83 4.92 22.17
CA MET A 40 13.78 3.86 21.85
C MET A 40 15.21 4.38 21.65
N LEU A 41 15.38 5.66 21.29
CA LEU A 41 16.66 6.28 20.91
C LEU A 41 16.98 7.54 21.72
N ASP A 42 16.50 7.64 22.95
CA ASP A 42 16.68 8.82 23.84
C ASP A 42 18.13 9.01 24.27
N ASP A 43 19.07 8.89 23.34
CA ASP A 43 20.41 9.44 23.49
C ASP A 43 21.14 9.55 22.13
N LYS A 44 21.37 10.76 21.66
CA LYS A 44 21.98 11.08 20.36
C LYS A 44 23.47 10.69 20.23
N ARG A 45 24.04 9.89 21.12
CA ARG A 45 25.47 9.59 21.19
C ARG A 45 25.81 8.14 21.57
N ARG A 46 24.99 7.14 21.15
CA ARG A 46 25.31 5.76 21.45
C ARG A 46 26.35 5.22 20.48
N LYS A 47 27.48 4.71 21.05
CA LYS A 47 28.47 3.95 20.28
C LYS A 47 27.88 2.58 19.89
N ALA A 48 28.43 1.94 18.87
CA ALA A 48 28.05 0.56 18.49
C ALA A 48 28.04 -0.41 19.67
N SER A 49 28.98 -0.24 20.63
CA SER A 49 29.04 -1.03 21.88
C SER A 49 27.83 -0.85 22.81
N ASP A 50 27.16 0.29 22.77
CA ASP A 50 25.96 0.53 23.58
C ASP A 50 24.72 -0.09 22.92
N ILE A 51 24.67 -0.03 21.57
CA ILE A 51 23.67 -0.75 20.77
C ILE A 51 23.80 -2.25 21.04
N TYR A 52 25.01 -2.81 21.02
CA TYR A 52 25.30 -4.21 21.36
C TYR A 52 24.64 -4.64 22.69
N LYS A 53 24.92 -3.91 23.77
CA LYS A 53 24.36 -4.22 25.09
C LYS A 53 22.83 -4.13 25.13
N LEU A 54 22.27 -3.15 24.45
CA LEU A 54 20.81 -2.95 24.37
C LEU A 54 20.13 -4.10 23.62
N VAL A 55 20.70 -4.52 22.50
CA VAL A 55 20.19 -5.63 21.69
C VAL A 55 20.20 -6.91 22.50
N LEU A 56 21.32 -7.29 23.12
CA LEU A 56 21.39 -8.47 23.97
C LEU A 56 20.38 -8.47 25.12
N LYS A 57 20.19 -7.29 25.76
CA LYS A 57 19.19 -7.16 26.83
C LYS A 57 17.77 -7.40 26.33
N ARG A 58 17.47 -7.02 25.09
CA ARG A 58 16.16 -7.25 24.45
C ARG A 58 15.99 -8.69 24.03
N GLN A 59 16.99 -9.28 23.41
CA GLN A 59 16.95 -10.69 22.95
C GLN A 59 16.72 -11.66 24.12
N LYS A 60 17.33 -11.42 25.27
CA LYS A 60 17.10 -12.21 26.49
C LYS A 60 15.65 -12.19 27.00
N LYS A 61 14.85 -11.20 26.60
CA LYS A 61 13.43 -11.06 26.96
C LYS A 61 12.47 -11.52 25.86
N GLY A 62 12.98 -11.77 24.66
CA GLY A 62 12.18 -12.15 23.50
C GLY A 62 11.65 -13.58 23.63
N ASP A 63 10.40 -13.79 23.25
CA ASP A 63 9.80 -15.11 23.09
C ASP A 63 9.52 -15.30 21.59
N TYR A 64 10.09 -16.35 21.00
CA TYR A 64 9.91 -16.71 19.61
C TYR A 64 8.92 -17.87 19.42
N ASN A 65 8.37 -18.41 20.52
CA ASN A 65 7.46 -19.52 20.44
C ASN A 65 6.13 -19.11 19.79
N PRO A 66 5.50 -20.01 19.03
CA PRO A 66 4.17 -19.77 18.50
C PRO A 66 3.18 -19.42 19.62
N PRO A 67 2.37 -18.36 19.45
CA PRO A 67 1.31 -18.07 20.41
C PRO A 67 0.22 -19.15 20.38
N SER A 68 -0.74 -19.07 21.28
CA SER A 68 -1.92 -19.95 21.26
C SER A 68 -2.60 -19.91 19.89
N TYR A 69 -2.89 -21.08 19.34
CA TYR A 69 -3.50 -21.26 18.03
C TYR A 69 -4.66 -22.26 18.10
N ASN A 70 -5.43 -22.36 17.02
CA ASN A 70 -6.53 -23.33 16.98
C ASN A 70 -6.02 -24.72 16.60
N GLU A 71 -5.87 -25.59 17.58
CA GLU A 71 -5.39 -26.98 17.43
C GLU A 71 -6.39 -27.90 16.68
N GLU A 72 -7.62 -27.45 16.48
CA GLU A 72 -8.56 -28.17 15.62
C GLU A 72 -8.27 -27.93 14.13
N LYS A 73 -7.62 -26.82 13.81
CA LYS A 73 -7.32 -26.41 12.43
C LYS A 73 -5.88 -26.69 12.00
N MET A 74 -4.92 -26.62 12.91
CA MET A 74 -3.49 -26.66 12.61
C MET A 74 -2.73 -27.60 13.52
N ILE A 75 -1.58 -28.08 13.01
CA ILE A 75 -0.57 -28.83 13.78
C ILE A 75 0.75 -28.08 13.68
N ILE A 76 1.39 -27.83 14.82
CA ILE A 76 2.74 -27.26 14.88
C ILE A 76 3.72 -28.31 15.38
N ARG A 77 4.83 -28.45 14.65
CA ARG A 77 5.96 -29.31 15.04
C ARG A 77 7.24 -28.50 14.96
N SER A 78 8.15 -28.71 15.92
CA SER A 78 9.47 -28.10 15.90
C SER A 78 10.53 -29.09 15.51
N VAL A 79 11.52 -28.63 14.76
CA VAL A 79 12.67 -29.44 14.32
C VAL A 79 13.92 -28.57 14.42
N PHE A 80 14.99 -29.11 14.95
CA PHE A 80 16.29 -28.44 15.00
C PHE A 80 17.03 -28.64 13.67
N VAL A 81 17.53 -27.54 13.07
CA VAL A 81 18.22 -27.56 11.78
C VAL A 81 19.41 -26.60 11.84
N ASN A 82 20.60 -27.12 11.61
CA ASN A 82 21.84 -26.36 11.48
C ASN A 82 21.99 -25.17 12.46
N GLY A 83 21.90 -25.45 13.75
CA GLY A 83 22.07 -24.45 14.81
C GLY A 83 20.82 -23.67 15.22
N GLY A 84 19.69 -23.86 14.55
CA GLY A 84 18.45 -23.11 14.86
C GLY A 84 17.19 -23.97 14.89
N MET A 85 16.14 -23.45 15.52
CA MET A 85 14.83 -24.09 15.58
C MET A 85 14.00 -23.71 14.34
N CYS A 86 13.34 -24.70 13.74
CA CYS A 86 12.34 -24.49 12.68
C CYS A 86 10.98 -24.99 13.14
N PHE A 87 9.94 -24.19 12.99
CA PHE A 87 8.57 -24.61 13.22
C PHE A 87 7.90 -24.96 11.90
N TYR A 88 7.28 -26.13 11.85
CA TYR A 88 6.42 -26.57 10.75
C TYR A 88 4.96 -26.41 11.17
N VAL A 89 4.22 -25.58 10.47
CA VAL A 89 2.80 -25.34 10.69
C VAL A 89 2.04 -25.94 9.51
N THR A 90 1.15 -26.88 9.77
CA THR A 90 0.38 -27.55 8.71
C THR A 90 -1.11 -27.59 9.04
N PRO A 91 -2.01 -27.44 8.05
CA PRO A 91 -3.43 -27.69 8.24
C PRO A 91 -3.66 -29.11 8.76
N LYS A 92 -4.56 -29.25 9.74
CA LYS A 92 -4.92 -30.55 10.32
C LYS A 92 -5.75 -31.36 9.34
N GLY A 93 -5.44 -32.66 9.23
CA GLY A 93 -6.20 -33.60 8.41
C GLY A 93 -5.98 -33.48 6.89
N GLN A 94 -4.98 -32.68 6.46
CA GLN A 94 -4.61 -32.57 5.05
C GLN A 94 -3.22 -33.16 4.79
N ASN A 95 -3.06 -33.78 3.62
CA ASN A 95 -1.73 -34.17 3.12
C ASN A 95 -1.15 -32.97 2.36
N VAL A 96 -0.29 -32.22 3.03
CA VAL A 96 0.26 -30.97 2.50
C VAL A 96 1.48 -31.25 1.64
N LYS A 97 1.42 -30.86 0.38
CA LYS A 97 2.53 -30.95 -0.59
C LYS A 97 3.16 -29.60 -0.89
N GLU A 98 2.41 -28.52 -0.79
CA GLU A 98 2.86 -27.16 -1.05
C GLU A 98 3.27 -26.48 0.26
N TYR A 99 4.38 -25.75 0.23
CA TYR A 99 4.92 -25.08 1.41
C TYR A 99 5.35 -23.66 1.11
N PHE A 100 5.25 -22.79 2.12
CA PHE A 100 6.00 -21.55 2.13
C PHE A 100 6.95 -21.50 3.34
N MET A 101 8.13 -20.90 3.12
CA MET A 101 9.08 -20.58 4.17
C MET A 101 8.93 -19.12 4.53
N TYR A 102 8.65 -18.79 5.80
CA TYR A 102 8.48 -17.44 6.27
C TYR A 102 9.69 -16.95 7.03
N LEU A 103 10.33 -15.90 6.54
CA LEU A 103 11.48 -15.24 7.14
C LEU A 103 11.04 -13.91 7.75
N HIS A 104 11.08 -13.85 9.08
CA HIS A 104 10.55 -12.74 9.86
C HIS A 104 11.38 -11.45 9.76
N GLY A 105 10.79 -10.33 10.14
CA GLY A 105 11.43 -9.03 10.23
C GLY A 105 12.31 -8.87 11.48
N GLY A 106 12.49 -7.61 11.90
CA GLY A 106 13.17 -7.30 13.16
C GLY A 106 14.59 -6.79 13.04
N GLY A 107 15.02 -6.29 11.84
CA GLY A 107 16.31 -5.62 11.66
C GLY A 107 17.53 -6.47 11.97
N PHE A 108 17.43 -7.80 11.84
CA PHE A 108 18.43 -8.80 12.19
C PHE A 108 18.75 -8.92 13.70
N VAL A 109 18.06 -8.14 14.54
CA VAL A 109 18.30 -8.06 16.00
C VAL A 109 17.12 -8.56 16.85
N SER A 110 15.95 -8.73 16.27
CA SER A 110 14.72 -9.15 16.98
C SER A 110 14.16 -10.42 16.37
N GLN A 111 13.60 -11.28 17.23
CA GLN A 111 12.90 -12.49 16.80
C GLN A 111 11.50 -12.19 16.28
N ILE A 112 10.88 -13.20 15.67
CA ILE A 112 9.51 -13.18 15.17
C ILE A 112 8.52 -12.70 16.25
N THR A 113 7.58 -11.86 15.84
CA THR A 113 6.57 -11.31 16.74
C THR A 113 5.28 -12.15 16.76
N HIS A 114 4.42 -11.88 17.75
CA HIS A 114 3.08 -12.48 17.82
C HIS A 114 2.19 -12.12 16.61
N ASN A 115 2.34 -10.94 16.02
CA ASN A 115 1.55 -10.53 14.86
C ASN A 115 2.06 -11.18 13.58
N GLU A 116 3.37 -11.38 13.45
CA GLU A 116 3.93 -12.18 12.35
C GLU A 116 3.48 -13.65 12.45
N TRP A 117 3.44 -14.25 13.63
CA TRP A 117 2.86 -15.59 13.83
C TRP A 117 1.40 -15.66 13.40
N LYS A 118 0.58 -14.67 13.77
CA LYS A 118 -0.82 -14.58 13.31
C LYS A 118 -0.92 -14.48 11.80
N PHE A 119 -0.02 -13.73 11.17
CA PHE A 119 0.06 -13.64 9.71
C PHE A 119 0.38 -15.00 9.08
N VAL A 120 1.34 -15.76 9.65
CA VAL A 120 1.67 -17.12 9.19
C VAL A 120 0.44 -18.02 9.31
N PHE A 121 -0.24 -18.03 10.46
CA PHE A 121 -1.45 -18.87 10.67
C PHE A 121 -2.58 -18.50 9.71
N ASP A 122 -2.87 -17.21 9.53
CA ASP A 122 -3.89 -16.76 8.58
C ASP A 122 -3.53 -17.16 7.15
N THR A 123 -2.23 -17.12 6.79
CA THR A 123 -1.76 -17.55 5.48
C THR A 123 -1.92 -19.06 5.29
N VAL A 124 -1.57 -19.88 6.28
CA VAL A 124 -1.80 -21.34 6.26
C VAL A 124 -3.30 -21.66 6.10
N GLU A 125 -4.17 -21.01 6.89
CA GLU A 125 -5.62 -21.23 6.79
C GLU A 125 -6.19 -20.87 5.41
N ARG A 126 -5.73 -19.76 4.82
CA ARG A 126 -6.23 -19.28 3.52
C ARG A 126 -5.73 -20.10 2.34
N THR A 127 -4.50 -20.54 2.41
CA THR A 127 -3.85 -21.19 1.27
C THR A 127 -4.00 -22.71 1.32
N GLY A 128 -4.07 -23.29 2.50
CA GLY A 128 -3.93 -24.73 2.71
C GLY A 128 -2.47 -25.21 2.58
N TYR A 129 -1.51 -24.32 2.33
CA TYR A 129 -0.08 -24.63 2.30
C TYR A 129 0.46 -24.87 3.71
N GLY A 130 1.50 -25.70 3.84
CA GLY A 130 2.30 -25.74 5.04
C GLY A 130 3.21 -24.53 5.14
N ALA A 131 3.54 -24.12 6.36
CA ALA A 131 4.55 -23.11 6.61
C ALA A 131 5.78 -23.72 7.29
N VAL A 132 6.97 -23.26 6.90
CA VAL A 132 8.22 -23.48 7.63
C VAL A 132 8.69 -22.12 8.13
N VAL A 133 8.86 -22.00 9.44
CA VAL A 133 9.26 -20.76 10.11
C VAL A 133 10.59 -20.99 10.81
N PRO A 134 11.73 -20.67 10.17
CA PRO A 134 13.04 -20.74 10.80
C PRO A 134 13.20 -19.61 11.82
N ILE A 135 13.67 -19.96 13.00
CA ILE A 135 14.13 -19.01 14.01
C ILE A 135 15.63 -18.84 13.80
N TYR A 136 15.96 -18.01 12.85
CA TYR A 136 17.35 -17.84 12.42
C TYR A 136 18.19 -17.07 13.44
N PRO A 137 19.52 -17.35 13.49
CA PRO A 137 20.45 -16.68 14.37
C PRO A 137 20.47 -15.17 14.15
N LEU A 138 20.59 -14.39 15.23
CA LEU A 138 20.53 -12.94 15.22
C LEU A 138 21.87 -12.29 15.63
N THR A 139 22.16 -11.14 15.02
CA THR A 139 23.27 -10.29 15.50
C THR A 139 22.93 -9.71 16.88
N PRO A 140 23.92 -9.46 17.78
CA PRO A 140 25.35 -9.46 17.55
C PRO A 140 26.07 -10.77 17.85
N GLU A 141 25.40 -11.82 18.32
CA GLU A 141 26.03 -13.10 18.68
C GLU A 141 26.25 -13.99 17.47
N HIS A 142 25.57 -13.70 16.35
CA HIS A 142 25.68 -14.45 15.10
C HIS A 142 25.79 -13.54 13.89
N THR A 143 26.37 -14.07 12.81
CA THR A 143 26.61 -13.37 11.55
C THR A 143 25.55 -13.70 10.49
N ALA A 144 25.53 -12.92 9.42
CA ALA A 144 24.69 -13.16 8.25
C ALA A 144 24.97 -14.52 7.59
N SER A 145 26.23 -14.95 7.57
CA SER A 145 26.66 -16.23 7.01
C SER A 145 26.10 -17.42 7.79
N GLU A 146 26.12 -17.36 9.13
CA GLU A 146 25.52 -18.39 9.99
C GLU A 146 24.00 -18.48 9.79
N ALA A 147 23.33 -17.32 9.74
CA ALA A 147 21.89 -17.28 9.45
C ALA A 147 21.56 -17.86 8.07
N LEU A 148 22.31 -17.49 7.03
CA LEU A 148 22.13 -18.00 5.68
C LEU A 148 22.36 -19.52 5.60
N GLY A 149 23.38 -20.02 6.27
CA GLY A 149 23.68 -21.47 6.35
C GLY A 149 22.53 -22.26 7.00
N MET A 150 21.92 -21.72 8.06
CA MET A 150 20.73 -22.29 8.68
C MET A 150 19.51 -22.26 7.77
N LEU A 151 19.26 -21.14 7.11
CA LEU A 151 18.11 -20.94 6.22
C LEU A 151 18.18 -21.84 4.99
N THR A 152 19.36 -21.95 4.38
CA THR A 152 19.60 -22.85 3.24
C THR A 152 19.34 -24.30 3.63
N ALA A 153 19.89 -24.77 4.77
CA ALA A 153 19.67 -26.12 5.28
C ALA A 153 18.18 -26.38 5.63
N ALA A 154 17.47 -25.39 6.18
CA ALA A 154 16.05 -25.50 6.48
C ALA A 154 15.20 -25.62 5.20
N TYR A 155 15.55 -24.87 4.17
CA TYR A 155 14.90 -24.95 2.86
C TYR A 155 15.15 -26.32 2.20
N GLU A 156 16.39 -26.78 2.14
CA GLU A 156 16.74 -28.07 1.56
C GLU A 156 16.07 -29.24 2.31
N LYS A 157 16.02 -29.18 3.65
CA LYS A 157 15.28 -30.15 4.45
C LYS A 157 13.78 -30.13 4.16
N MET A 158 13.19 -28.98 3.95
CA MET A 158 11.78 -28.85 3.54
C MET A 158 11.56 -29.48 2.17
N CYS A 159 12.44 -29.20 1.20
CA CYS A 159 12.38 -29.73 -0.16
C CYS A 159 12.71 -31.22 -0.26
N GLY A 160 13.41 -31.80 0.72
CA GLY A 160 13.74 -33.23 0.80
C GLY A 160 12.56 -34.16 1.17
N LYS A 161 11.35 -33.61 1.37
CA LYS A 161 10.13 -34.40 1.56
C LYS A 161 9.72 -35.08 0.26
N GLU A 162 9.20 -36.29 0.33
CA GLU A 162 8.60 -36.98 -0.81
C GLU A 162 7.40 -36.17 -1.34
N ASP A 163 7.27 -36.07 -2.66
CA ASP A 163 6.15 -35.38 -3.35
C ASP A 163 5.99 -33.89 -3.00
N ILE A 164 7.08 -33.18 -2.68
CA ILE A 164 6.98 -31.72 -2.47
C ILE A 164 6.57 -31.03 -3.77
N GLY A 165 5.47 -30.32 -3.72
CA GLY A 165 4.94 -29.51 -4.81
C GLY A 165 5.57 -28.12 -4.86
N ARG A 166 4.74 -27.09 -4.90
CA ARG A 166 5.17 -25.69 -4.97
C ARG A 166 5.82 -25.21 -3.68
N VAL A 167 6.91 -24.47 -3.81
CA VAL A 167 7.66 -23.90 -2.68
C VAL A 167 7.83 -22.38 -2.85
N VAL A 168 7.37 -21.62 -1.86
CA VAL A 168 7.43 -20.16 -1.84
C VAL A 168 8.32 -19.70 -0.67
N ILE A 169 9.12 -18.66 -0.86
CA ILE A 169 9.79 -17.98 0.28
C ILE A 169 9.13 -16.62 0.45
N ILE A 170 8.68 -16.30 1.66
CA ILE A 170 8.15 -15.00 2.05
C ILE A 170 9.15 -14.36 3.01
N GLY A 171 9.65 -13.19 2.69
CA GLY A 171 10.55 -12.43 3.56
C GLY A 171 10.01 -11.04 3.87
N TYR A 172 10.01 -10.68 5.15
CA TYR A 172 9.54 -9.38 5.61
C TYR A 172 10.70 -8.55 6.18
N SER A 173 10.87 -7.30 5.73
CA SER A 173 11.90 -6.37 6.19
C SER A 173 13.31 -6.99 6.12
N ALA A 174 13.98 -7.22 7.24
CA ALA A 174 15.26 -7.96 7.33
C ALA A 174 15.15 -9.39 6.77
N GLY A 175 14.03 -10.07 7.01
CA GLY A 175 13.72 -11.37 6.41
C GLY A 175 13.62 -11.32 4.88
N GLY A 176 13.27 -10.15 4.31
CA GLY A 176 13.28 -9.92 2.86
C GLY A 176 14.70 -9.94 2.25
N CYS A 177 15.67 -9.40 2.97
CA CYS A 177 17.09 -9.56 2.63
C CYS A 177 17.48 -11.04 2.62
N LEU A 178 17.22 -11.72 3.73
CA LEU A 178 17.56 -13.12 3.88
C LEU A 178 16.83 -14.03 2.86
N ALA A 179 15.60 -13.71 2.49
CA ALA A 179 14.85 -14.46 1.47
C ALA A 179 15.56 -14.39 0.10
N LEU A 180 15.96 -13.19 -0.30
CA LEU A 180 16.67 -12.99 -1.56
C LEU A 180 18.06 -13.64 -1.52
N SER A 181 18.81 -13.46 -0.42
CA SER A 181 20.13 -14.09 -0.22
C SER A 181 20.05 -15.60 -0.19
N THR A 182 19.00 -16.17 0.44
CA THR A 182 18.77 -17.63 0.45
C THR A 182 18.52 -18.15 -0.96
N ALA A 183 17.70 -17.47 -1.77
CA ALA A 183 17.46 -17.88 -3.16
C ALA A 183 18.74 -17.84 -4.00
N ILE A 184 19.57 -16.80 -3.84
CA ILE A 184 20.87 -16.68 -4.50
C ILE A 184 21.79 -17.84 -4.06
N GLN A 185 21.85 -18.16 -2.77
CA GLN A 185 22.70 -19.24 -2.27
C GLN A 185 22.24 -20.61 -2.76
N LEU A 186 20.93 -20.88 -2.80
CA LEU A 186 20.36 -22.11 -3.37
C LEU A 186 20.74 -22.26 -4.85
N TRP A 187 20.65 -21.17 -5.62
CA TRP A 187 21.07 -21.18 -7.01
C TRP A 187 22.57 -21.48 -7.16
N LYS A 188 23.43 -20.84 -6.35
CA LYS A 188 24.88 -21.12 -6.33
C LYS A 188 25.20 -22.58 -6.00
N ASN A 189 24.44 -23.18 -5.09
CA ASN A 189 24.63 -24.57 -4.67
C ASN A 189 24.09 -25.59 -5.70
N GLY A 190 23.38 -25.16 -6.74
CA GLY A 190 22.65 -26.06 -7.64
C GLY A 190 21.47 -26.75 -6.97
N SER A 191 20.98 -26.23 -5.84
CA SER A 191 19.83 -26.75 -5.10
C SER A 191 18.53 -26.37 -5.82
N ARG A 192 17.42 -27.04 -5.47
CA ARG A 192 16.09 -26.66 -5.94
C ARG A 192 15.80 -25.18 -5.64
N ARG A 193 15.48 -24.41 -6.67
CA ARG A 193 15.07 -22.99 -6.53
C ARG A 193 13.67 -22.88 -5.94
N PRO A 194 13.33 -21.79 -5.25
CA PRO A 194 11.94 -21.50 -4.93
C PRO A 194 11.15 -21.21 -6.22
N ASP A 195 9.91 -21.69 -6.27
CA ASP A 195 9.01 -21.37 -7.39
C ASP A 195 8.61 -19.89 -7.33
N LYS A 196 8.61 -19.29 -6.12
CA LYS A 196 8.27 -17.89 -5.94
C LYS A 196 8.97 -17.26 -4.74
N LEU A 197 9.38 -15.99 -4.92
CA LEU A 197 9.78 -15.10 -3.84
C LEU A 197 8.69 -14.05 -3.61
N ILE A 198 8.32 -13.85 -2.35
CA ILE A 198 7.44 -12.75 -1.92
C ILE A 198 8.21 -11.89 -0.94
N LEU A 199 8.55 -10.68 -1.35
CA LEU A 199 9.38 -9.75 -0.60
C LEU A 199 8.54 -8.59 -0.09
N CYS A 200 8.43 -8.47 1.22
CA CYS A 200 7.57 -7.51 1.92
C CYS A 200 8.42 -6.42 2.55
N SER A 201 8.40 -5.20 1.99
CA SER A 201 9.26 -4.08 2.41
C SER A 201 10.71 -4.50 2.70
N PRO A 202 11.40 -5.15 1.75
CA PRO A 202 12.67 -5.84 2.01
C PRO A 202 13.81 -4.85 2.27
N VAL A 203 14.68 -5.16 3.24
CA VAL A 203 16.01 -4.57 3.33
C VAL A 203 16.85 -5.20 2.22
N LEU A 204 17.34 -4.43 1.27
CA LEU A 204 18.06 -4.94 0.10
C LEU A 204 19.52 -4.46 0.03
N ASP A 205 19.87 -3.47 0.86
CA ASP A 205 21.19 -2.92 1.03
C ASP A 205 21.37 -2.50 2.48
N THR A 206 22.22 -3.20 3.24
CA THR A 206 22.46 -2.87 4.66
C THR A 206 23.39 -1.69 4.85
N GLU A 207 24.13 -1.32 3.81
CA GLU A 207 25.06 -0.17 3.85
C GLU A 207 24.44 1.12 3.32
N PHE A 208 23.35 1.03 2.58
CA PHE A 208 22.67 2.18 1.96
C PHE A 208 23.64 3.05 1.14
N VAL A 209 24.44 2.40 0.29
CA VAL A 209 25.53 3.09 -0.47
C VAL A 209 25.00 3.93 -1.63
N ASP A 210 23.83 3.59 -2.18
CA ASP A 210 23.31 4.29 -3.35
C ASP A 210 22.66 5.63 -2.95
N ARG A 211 23.49 6.68 -2.91
CA ARG A 211 23.03 8.03 -2.57
C ARG A 211 22.03 8.59 -3.58
N GLY A 212 22.11 8.21 -4.87
CA GLY A 212 21.19 8.66 -5.90
C GLY A 212 19.75 8.22 -5.63
N LEU A 213 19.56 6.98 -5.16
CA LEU A 213 18.23 6.48 -4.76
C LEU A 213 17.66 7.24 -3.55
N MET A 214 18.53 7.82 -2.71
CA MET A 214 18.12 8.52 -1.49
C MET A 214 17.71 9.98 -1.75
N GLU A 215 18.00 10.54 -2.91
CA GLU A 215 17.61 11.92 -3.25
C GLU A 215 16.12 12.03 -3.58
N ASP A 216 15.54 10.99 -4.17
CA ASP A 216 14.15 10.93 -4.62
C ASP A 216 13.13 10.47 -3.55
N ILE A 217 13.60 10.16 -2.33
CA ILE A 217 12.70 9.73 -1.27
C ILE A 217 11.96 10.91 -0.63
N SER A 218 10.75 10.65 -0.14
CA SER A 218 9.94 11.65 0.56
C SER A 218 10.65 12.21 1.80
N ASP A 219 10.32 13.44 2.20
CA ASP A 219 10.87 14.02 3.44
C ASP A 219 10.58 13.18 4.67
N HIS A 220 9.43 12.49 4.72
CA HIS A 220 9.13 11.53 5.76
C HIS A 220 10.11 10.34 5.74
N SER A 221 10.39 9.78 4.58
CA SER A 221 11.36 8.69 4.42
C SER A 221 12.78 9.15 4.76
N LYS A 222 13.16 10.41 4.41
CA LYS A 222 14.42 11.03 4.84
C LYS A 222 14.52 11.18 6.35
N PHE A 223 13.39 11.54 7.01
CA PHE A 223 13.32 11.61 8.45
C PHE A 223 13.49 10.22 9.08
N MET A 224 12.76 9.20 8.59
CA MET A 224 12.88 7.83 9.06
C MET A 224 14.30 7.26 8.87
N TYR A 225 14.94 7.58 7.75
CA TYR A 225 16.35 7.22 7.50
C TYR A 225 17.29 7.74 8.60
N ARG A 226 17.14 9.00 8.99
CA ARG A 226 17.97 9.60 10.04
C ARG A 226 17.81 8.93 11.39
N TYR A 227 16.68 8.27 11.64
CA TYR A 227 16.38 7.60 12.92
C TYR A 227 16.71 6.12 12.93
N TYR A 228 16.34 5.37 11.88
CA TYR A 228 16.48 3.91 11.85
C TYR A 228 17.80 3.42 11.25
N PHE A 229 18.45 4.25 10.44
CA PHE A 229 19.70 3.89 9.76
C PHE A 229 20.80 4.92 10.05
N THR A 230 20.94 5.27 11.33
CA THR A 230 22.02 6.15 11.76
C THR A 230 23.39 5.55 11.43
N GLN A 231 24.43 6.38 11.41
CA GLN A 231 25.79 5.89 11.17
C GLN A 231 26.16 4.79 12.17
N GLU A 232 25.73 4.91 13.43
CA GLU A 232 26.03 3.95 14.50
C GLU A 232 25.34 2.61 14.28
N ILE A 233 24.11 2.59 13.75
CA ILE A 233 23.38 1.36 13.41
C ILE A 233 24.05 0.69 12.21
N ARG A 234 24.45 1.42 11.19
CA ARG A 234 25.18 0.85 10.04
C ARG A 234 26.53 0.29 10.47
N GLU A 235 27.27 1.02 11.32
CA GLU A 235 28.52 0.55 11.90
C GLU A 235 28.32 -0.71 12.74
N PHE A 236 27.25 -0.77 13.55
CA PHE A 236 26.86 -1.96 14.31
C PHE A 236 26.59 -3.15 13.39
N LEU A 237 25.78 -2.98 12.33
CA LEU A 237 25.49 -4.06 11.38
C LEU A 237 26.76 -4.48 10.63
N ARG A 238 27.60 -3.55 10.21
CA ARG A 238 28.88 -3.89 9.57
C ARG A 238 29.78 -4.69 10.50
N THR A 239 29.85 -4.34 11.78
CA THR A 239 30.75 -4.97 12.74
C THR A 239 30.28 -6.36 13.18
N TYR A 240 28.97 -6.56 13.33
CA TYR A 240 28.45 -7.74 13.99
C TYR A 240 27.56 -8.63 13.11
N TRP A 241 27.02 -8.09 12.00
CA TRP A 241 26.16 -8.85 11.09
C TRP A 241 26.90 -9.24 9.81
N VAL A 242 27.56 -8.25 9.18
CA VAL A 242 28.32 -8.48 7.96
C VAL A 242 29.67 -9.08 8.32
N ASP A 243 29.91 -10.32 7.91
CA ASP A 243 31.20 -10.96 8.11
C ASP A 243 32.16 -10.57 6.98
N ASP A 244 32.99 -9.54 7.20
CA ASP A 244 33.99 -9.08 6.24
C ASP A 244 35.01 -10.19 5.86
N SER A 245 35.15 -11.24 6.71
CA SER A 245 36.04 -12.37 6.44
C SER A 245 35.49 -13.33 5.37
N ALA A 246 34.16 -13.34 5.17
CA ALA A 246 33.50 -14.19 4.19
C ALA A 246 33.52 -13.64 2.77
N GLY A 247 33.89 -12.36 2.56
CA GLY A 247 34.06 -11.74 1.24
C GLY A 247 32.80 -11.69 0.36
N THR A 248 31.62 -11.78 0.97
CA THR A 248 30.35 -11.94 0.26
C THR A 248 29.36 -10.82 0.58
N PRO A 249 29.52 -9.62 -0.04
CA PRO A 249 28.57 -8.53 0.12
C PRO A 249 27.13 -8.92 -0.28
N GLU A 250 26.97 -9.99 -1.05
CA GLU A 250 25.68 -10.50 -1.52
C GLU A 250 24.75 -10.95 -0.39
N ILE A 251 25.29 -11.35 0.76
CA ILE A 251 24.49 -11.81 1.90
C ILE A 251 23.79 -10.64 2.58
N SER A 252 24.44 -9.48 2.64
CA SER A 252 23.93 -8.29 3.34
C SER A 252 23.31 -7.25 2.40
N SER A 253 23.68 -7.28 1.11
CA SER A 253 23.21 -6.34 0.10
C SER A 253 22.88 -7.05 -1.23
N PRO A 254 21.90 -7.98 -1.21
CA PRO A 254 21.62 -8.89 -2.34
C PRO A 254 21.12 -8.19 -3.60
N ILE A 255 20.72 -6.93 -3.53
CA ILE A 255 20.26 -6.15 -4.70
C ILE A 255 21.35 -5.96 -5.78
N TYR A 256 22.61 -6.09 -5.40
CA TYR A 256 23.75 -5.91 -6.32
C TYR A 256 24.22 -7.21 -6.97
N TYR A 257 23.52 -8.30 -6.68
CA TYR A 257 23.84 -9.61 -7.24
C TYR A 257 23.11 -9.88 -8.55
N ASP A 258 23.61 -10.86 -9.33
CA ASP A 258 22.88 -11.37 -10.49
C ASP A 258 21.68 -12.20 -10.01
N LEU A 259 20.49 -11.76 -10.40
CA LEU A 259 19.22 -12.37 -10.00
C LEU A 259 18.64 -13.29 -11.09
N THR A 260 19.43 -13.58 -12.13
CA THR A 260 19.01 -14.46 -13.20
C THR A 260 18.76 -15.86 -12.67
N ASP A 261 17.60 -16.41 -12.96
CA ASP A 261 17.20 -17.77 -12.62
C ASP A 261 17.17 -18.16 -11.13
N ILE A 262 17.09 -17.20 -10.21
CA ILE A 262 17.01 -17.50 -8.77
C ILE A 262 15.62 -18.01 -8.34
N CYS A 263 14.57 -17.70 -9.09
CA CYS A 263 13.19 -18.19 -8.91
C CYS A 263 12.39 -18.00 -10.21
N ASP A 264 11.20 -18.61 -10.31
CA ASP A 264 10.33 -18.46 -11.47
C ASP A 264 9.47 -17.19 -11.39
N GLU A 265 9.11 -16.79 -10.15
CA GLU A 265 8.27 -15.62 -9.90
C GLU A 265 8.79 -14.78 -8.74
N MET A 266 8.60 -13.45 -8.84
CA MET A 266 8.89 -12.53 -7.74
C MET A 266 7.73 -11.55 -7.55
N ALA A 267 7.22 -11.46 -6.32
CA ALA A 267 6.24 -10.46 -5.91
C ALA A 267 6.85 -9.55 -4.84
N ILE A 268 6.86 -8.25 -5.10
CA ILE A 268 7.44 -7.25 -4.20
C ILE A 268 6.29 -6.41 -3.64
N PHE A 269 6.17 -6.35 -2.32
CA PHE A 269 5.21 -5.52 -1.61
C PHE A 269 5.97 -4.39 -0.93
N THR A 270 5.60 -3.15 -1.24
CA THR A 270 6.27 -1.97 -0.67
C THR A 270 5.28 -0.86 -0.37
N VAL A 271 5.67 0.10 0.46
CA VAL A 271 4.83 1.24 0.84
C VAL A 271 5.57 2.54 0.56
N ASP A 272 4.86 3.55 0.08
CA ASP A 272 5.43 4.82 -0.40
C ASP A 272 6.16 5.64 0.68
N ALA A 273 5.70 5.51 1.92
CA ALA A 273 6.29 6.19 3.08
C ALA A 273 7.50 5.46 3.67
N ASP A 274 7.81 4.26 3.15
CA ASP A 274 8.94 3.45 3.60
C ASP A 274 10.25 3.94 2.97
N LEU A 275 11.28 4.05 3.76
CA LEU A 275 12.63 4.28 3.29
C LEU A 275 13.09 3.23 2.28
N LEU A 276 12.69 1.96 2.50
CA LEU A 276 13.11 0.83 1.68
C LEU A 276 12.40 0.78 0.31
N ASN A 277 11.39 1.64 0.09
CA ASN A 277 10.63 1.68 -1.16
C ASN A 277 11.52 1.95 -2.39
N CYS A 278 12.51 2.83 -2.28
CA CYS A 278 13.40 3.14 -3.40
C CYS A 278 14.21 1.90 -3.83
N TYR A 279 14.68 1.10 -2.88
CA TYR A 279 15.39 -0.15 -3.16
C TYR A 279 14.44 -1.24 -3.70
N ALA A 280 13.22 -1.33 -3.18
CA ALA A 280 12.20 -2.25 -3.68
C ALA A 280 11.83 -1.95 -5.15
N ARG A 281 11.69 -0.68 -5.51
CA ARG A 281 11.47 -0.24 -6.89
C ARG A 281 12.66 -0.55 -7.79
N LYS A 282 13.89 -0.27 -7.34
CA LYS A 282 15.12 -0.62 -8.08
C LYS A 282 15.20 -2.13 -8.31
N LEU A 283 14.88 -2.94 -7.30
CA LEU A 283 14.82 -4.41 -7.46
C LEU A 283 13.82 -4.78 -8.56
N TYR A 284 12.60 -4.23 -8.51
CA TYR A 284 11.60 -4.48 -9.53
C TYR A 284 12.07 -4.08 -10.93
N ASP A 285 12.71 -2.90 -11.07
CA ASP A 285 13.27 -2.42 -12.33
C ASP A 285 14.40 -3.32 -12.87
N ASN A 286 15.13 -4.00 -12.00
CA ASN A 286 16.13 -4.98 -12.37
C ASN A 286 15.47 -6.28 -12.84
N VAL A 287 14.58 -6.87 -12.03
CA VAL A 287 14.01 -8.20 -12.31
C VAL A 287 13.02 -8.22 -13.47
N LYS A 288 12.30 -7.12 -13.74
CA LYS A 288 11.39 -7.04 -14.91
C LYS A 288 12.11 -7.14 -16.28
N LYS A 289 13.44 -6.98 -16.30
CA LYS A 289 14.29 -7.14 -17.50
C LYS A 289 14.74 -8.57 -17.70
N LEU A 290 14.54 -9.42 -16.69
CA LEU A 290 14.89 -10.83 -16.69
C LEU A 290 13.72 -11.68 -17.20
N ASN A 291 13.98 -12.92 -17.57
CA ASN A 291 12.94 -13.89 -17.94
C ASN A 291 12.25 -14.48 -16.69
N MET A 292 11.77 -13.59 -15.80
CA MET A 292 11.12 -13.91 -14.55
C MET A 292 9.78 -13.20 -14.45
N ARG A 293 8.71 -13.90 -14.09
CA ARG A 293 7.43 -13.24 -13.81
C ARG A 293 7.55 -12.37 -12.57
N SER A 294 7.53 -11.06 -12.72
CA SER A 294 7.73 -10.12 -11.61
C SER A 294 6.56 -9.16 -11.47
N ARG A 295 6.18 -8.86 -10.22
CA ARG A 295 5.14 -7.89 -9.86
C ARG A 295 5.60 -7.03 -8.69
N CYS A 296 5.22 -5.75 -8.72
CA CYS A 296 5.47 -4.84 -7.61
C CYS A 296 4.14 -4.21 -7.16
N PHE A 297 3.80 -4.41 -5.90
CA PHE A 297 2.60 -3.85 -5.27
C PHE A 297 3.03 -2.71 -4.34
N GLN A 298 2.84 -1.48 -4.81
CA GLN A 298 3.15 -0.29 -4.02
C GLN A 298 1.87 0.26 -3.38
N TYR A 299 1.89 0.40 -2.06
CA TYR A 299 0.77 0.92 -1.27
C TYR A 299 1.08 2.32 -0.76
N TYR A 300 0.03 3.14 -0.66
CA TYR A 300 0.12 4.51 -0.18
C TYR A 300 -0.53 4.64 1.19
N SER A 301 -0.05 5.60 1.98
CA SER A 301 -0.63 5.89 3.31
C SER A 301 -0.53 4.77 4.35
N VAL A 302 0.39 3.84 4.16
CA VAL A 302 0.67 2.72 5.07
C VAL A 302 2.09 2.87 5.63
N VAL A 303 2.35 2.25 6.78
CA VAL A 303 3.67 2.24 7.44
C VAL A 303 4.49 1.01 7.06
N HIS A 304 5.81 1.07 7.26
CA HIS A 304 6.71 -0.06 7.06
C HIS A 304 6.22 -1.33 7.76
N ASP A 305 5.81 -1.21 9.03
CA ASP A 305 5.45 -2.33 9.91
C ASP A 305 4.00 -2.83 9.71
N TYR A 306 3.48 -2.86 8.47
CA TYR A 306 2.08 -3.20 8.22
C TYR A 306 1.68 -4.61 8.68
N ILE A 307 2.59 -5.57 8.76
CA ILE A 307 2.32 -6.92 9.32
C ILE A 307 2.06 -6.84 10.83
N GLU A 308 2.67 -5.88 11.51
CA GLU A 308 2.50 -5.64 12.94
C GLU A 308 1.16 -4.96 13.29
N HIS A 309 0.42 -4.50 12.28
CA HIS A 309 -0.81 -3.73 12.47
C HIS A 309 -2.05 -4.36 11.82
N PRO A 310 -2.40 -5.63 12.13
CA PRO A 310 -3.54 -6.33 11.54
C PRO A 310 -4.90 -5.68 11.85
N HIS A 311 -4.97 -4.78 12.84
CA HIS A 311 -6.15 -4.00 13.18
C HIS A 311 -6.42 -2.86 12.20
N ILE A 312 -5.41 -2.39 11.45
CA ILE A 312 -5.53 -1.37 10.42
C ILE A 312 -6.07 -2.03 9.14
N PRO A 313 -7.20 -1.53 8.56
CA PRO A 313 -7.82 -2.17 7.39
C PRO A 313 -6.90 -2.31 6.19
N GLU A 314 -6.10 -1.28 5.89
CA GLU A 314 -5.15 -1.27 4.77
C GLU A 314 -4.05 -2.32 4.97
N CYS A 315 -3.48 -2.38 6.17
CA CYS A 315 -2.47 -3.39 6.52
C CYS A 315 -3.03 -4.80 6.38
N ARG A 316 -4.26 -5.03 6.85
CA ARG A 316 -4.98 -6.30 6.68
C ARG A 316 -5.23 -6.63 5.20
N GLY A 317 -5.54 -5.63 4.38
CA GLY A 317 -5.68 -5.77 2.93
C GLY A 317 -4.39 -6.26 2.28
N ILE A 318 -3.25 -5.67 2.64
CA ILE A 318 -1.93 -6.09 2.16
C ILE A 318 -1.64 -7.54 2.58
N MET A 319 -1.85 -7.88 3.85
CA MET A 319 -1.62 -9.24 4.37
C MET A 319 -2.46 -10.30 3.62
N LYS A 320 -3.73 -10.00 3.33
CA LYS A 320 -4.59 -10.88 2.51
C LYS A 320 -4.06 -11.03 1.07
N LYS A 321 -3.58 -9.95 0.48
CA LYS A 321 -2.99 -9.98 -0.86
C LYS A 321 -1.70 -10.80 -0.89
N ILE A 322 -0.84 -10.68 0.13
CA ILE A 322 0.36 -11.50 0.26
C ILE A 322 -0.03 -12.99 0.32
N ALA A 323 -0.99 -13.35 1.17
CA ALA A 323 -1.49 -14.72 1.28
C ALA A 323 -2.06 -15.25 -0.05
N ALA A 324 -2.82 -14.44 -0.78
CA ALA A 324 -3.32 -14.81 -2.11
C ALA A 324 -2.17 -15.05 -3.11
N CYS A 325 -1.12 -14.21 -3.06
CA CYS A 325 0.05 -14.37 -3.93
C CYS A 325 0.82 -15.68 -3.69
N VAL A 326 0.74 -16.28 -2.50
CA VAL A 326 1.34 -17.60 -2.22
C VAL A 326 0.74 -18.66 -3.15
N LYS A 327 -0.57 -18.60 -3.37
CA LYS A 327 -1.35 -19.62 -4.08
C LYS A 327 -1.49 -19.40 -5.60
N GLU A 328 -0.87 -18.38 -6.17
CA GLU A 328 -1.13 -17.92 -7.56
C GLU A 328 -2.55 -17.40 -7.79
N ASP A 329 -3.27 -17.09 -6.74
CA ASP A 329 -4.59 -16.50 -6.88
C ASP A 329 -4.46 -15.07 -7.43
N THR A 330 -4.38 -15.00 -8.77
CA THR A 330 -4.29 -13.74 -9.52
C THR A 330 -5.62 -12.98 -9.51
N ASP A 331 -6.69 -13.64 -9.07
CA ASP A 331 -8.06 -13.13 -9.11
C ASP A 331 -8.46 -12.36 -7.86
N PHE A 332 -7.51 -12.15 -6.93
CA PHE A 332 -7.78 -11.35 -5.75
C PHE A 332 -8.04 -9.89 -6.13
N LEU A 333 -9.31 -9.51 -6.06
CA LEU A 333 -9.71 -8.11 -6.22
C LEU A 333 -9.48 -7.37 -4.90
N PRO A 334 -8.73 -6.26 -4.88
CA PRO A 334 -8.60 -5.45 -3.68
C PRO A 334 -9.96 -4.95 -3.19
N LEU A 335 -10.11 -4.88 -1.87
CA LEU A 335 -11.39 -4.57 -1.23
C LEU A 335 -11.94 -3.18 -1.61
N ASP A 336 -11.08 -2.22 -1.88
CA ASP A 336 -11.44 -0.89 -2.36
C ASP A 336 -12.08 -0.95 -3.75
N ILE A 337 -11.48 -1.69 -4.69
CA ILE A 337 -12.04 -1.94 -6.04
C ILE A 337 -13.37 -2.70 -5.94
N GLU A 338 -13.43 -3.77 -5.14
CA GLU A 338 -14.66 -4.54 -4.94
C GLU A 338 -15.81 -3.64 -4.46
N ASN A 339 -15.54 -2.78 -3.47
CA ASN A 339 -16.55 -1.85 -2.96
C ASN A 339 -16.99 -0.82 -3.98
N ASP A 340 -16.06 -0.32 -4.77
CA ASP A 340 -16.36 0.69 -5.78
C ASP A 340 -17.24 0.09 -6.89
N ILE A 341 -16.92 -1.11 -7.37
CA ILE A 341 -17.76 -1.87 -8.31
C ILE A 341 -19.15 -2.14 -7.69
N TRP A 342 -19.19 -2.59 -6.42
CA TRP A 342 -20.44 -2.82 -5.72
C TRP A 342 -21.30 -1.55 -5.66
N CYS A 343 -20.71 -0.41 -5.33
CA CYS A 343 -21.43 0.88 -5.26
C CYS A 343 -21.99 1.27 -6.62
N ARG A 344 -21.21 1.19 -7.69
CA ARG A 344 -21.65 1.52 -9.05
C ARG A 344 -22.76 0.61 -9.53
N ALA A 345 -22.58 -0.70 -9.43
CA ALA A 345 -23.59 -1.67 -9.86
C ALA A 345 -24.90 -1.54 -9.08
N MET A 346 -24.82 -1.35 -7.76
CA MET A 346 -25.99 -1.12 -6.90
C MET A 346 -26.71 0.18 -7.25
N MET A 347 -25.97 1.27 -7.53
CA MET A 347 -26.54 2.54 -7.96
C MET A 347 -27.27 2.41 -9.30
N ALA A 348 -26.62 1.81 -10.29
CA ALA A 348 -27.17 1.61 -11.62
C ALA A 348 -28.45 0.76 -11.60
N GLU A 349 -28.50 -0.29 -10.77
CA GLU A 349 -29.66 -1.16 -10.69
C GLU A 349 -30.81 -0.51 -9.89
N ARG A 350 -30.47 0.13 -8.76
CA ARG A 350 -31.49 0.64 -7.84
C ARG A 350 -32.01 2.04 -8.20
N TYR A 351 -31.15 2.86 -8.81
CA TYR A 351 -31.45 4.26 -9.15
C TYR A 351 -31.12 4.61 -10.62
N PRO A 352 -31.63 3.83 -11.61
CA PRO A 352 -31.22 3.97 -13.02
C PRO A 352 -31.51 5.36 -13.62
N LYS A 353 -32.52 6.07 -13.07
CA LYS A 353 -32.83 7.46 -13.50
C LYS A 353 -31.82 8.50 -13.01
N LEU A 354 -31.04 8.18 -11.98
CA LEU A 354 -30.02 9.06 -11.41
C LEU A 354 -28.62 8.69 -11.91
N TYR A 355 -28.38 7.39 -12.07
CA TYR A 355 -27.07 6.86 -12.44
C TYR A 355 -27.25 5.63 -13.34
N GLU A 356 -26.98 5.81 -14.63
CA GLU A 356 -27.07 4.73 -15.62
C GLU A 356 -25.69 4.16 -15.89
N ASP A 357 -25.45 2.90 -15.49
CA ASP A 357 -24.16 2.21 -15.65
C ASP A 357 -24.35 0.69 -15.81
N ASN A 358 -24.81 0.28 -16.99
CA ASN A 358 -24.99 -1.13 -17.32
C ASN A 358 -23.67 -1.91 -17.35
N GLU A 359 -22.55 -1.23 -17.63
CA GLU A 359 -21.24 -1.88 -17.63
C GLU A 359 -20.79 -2.27 -16.22
N SER A 360 -21.09 -1.47 -15.20
CA SER A 360 -20.75 -1.84 -13.82
C SER A 360 -21.56 -3.04 -13.32
N ILE A 361 -22.82 -3.19 -13.75
CA ILE A 361 -23.66 -4.35 -13.42
C ILE A 361 -23.04 -5.61 -14.04
N LYS A 362 -22.71 -5.58 -15.35
CA LYS A 362 -22.05 -6.69 -16.04
C LYS A 362 -20.70 -7.04 -15.41
N LEU A 363 -19.93 -6.02 -15.02
CA LEU A 363 -18.63 -6.20 -14.38
C LEU A 363 -18.79 -6.88 -13.01
N ALA A 364 -19.76 -6.43 -12.19
CA ALA A 364 -20.06 -7.04 -10.90
C ALA A 364 -20.48 -8.52 -11.04
N ASP A 365 -21.35 -8.82 -12.00
CA ASP A 365 -21.79 -10.20 -12.29
C ASP A 365 -20.62 -11.07 -12.79
N LYS A 366 -19.76 -10.55 -13.69
CA LYS A 366 -18.57 -11.25 -14.22
C LYS A 366 -17.56 -11.59 -13.12
N ILE A 367 -17.43 -10.74 -12.12
CA ILE A 367 -16.49 -10.91 -10.99
C ILE A 367 -17.13 -11.72 -9.85
N GLY A 368 -18.46 -11.85 -9.82
CA GLY A 368 -19.21 -12.53 -8.76
C GLY A 368 -19.48 -11.64 -7.54
N ILE A 369 -19.55 -10.32 -7.72
CA ILE A 369 -19.88 -9.36 -6.65
C ILE A 369 -21.40 -9.29 -6.48
N GLU A 370 -21.88 -9.71 -5.30
CA GLU A 370 -23.32 -9.69 -4.97
C GLU A 370 -23.80 -8.25 -4.65
N HIS A 371 -23.89 -7.40 -5.65
CA HIS A 371 -24.24 -5.97 -5.48
C HIS A 371 -25.70 -5.74 -5.00
N ARG A 372 -26.59 -6.74 -5.15
CA ARG A 372 -27.98 -6.71 -4.64
C ARG A 372 -28.05 -6.89 -3.14
N LYS A 373 -27.05 -7.52 -2.52
CA LYS A 373 -26.99 -7.67 -1.06
C LYS A 373 -26.44 -6.39 -0.40
N ARG A 374 -26.94 -6.11 0.81
CA ARG A 374 -26.47 -4.95 1.59
C ARG A 374 -25.00 -5.11 1.97
N ASN A 375 -24.15 -4.22 1.48
CA ASN A 375 -22.77 -4.11 1.94
C ASN A 375 -22.70 -3.28 3.23
N SER A 376 -22.12 -3.84 4.29
CA SER A 376 -21.96 -3.19 5.60
C SER A 376 -20.56 -2.62 5.86
N GLN A 377 -19.68 -2.61 4.86
CA GLN A 377 -18.27 -2.20 5.04
C GLN A 377 -18.09 -0.72 5.37
N TYR A 378 -19.05 0.12 4.97
CA TYR A 378 -19.07 1.54 5.28
C TYR A 378 -20.29 1.94 6.07
N MET A 379 -20.17 3.01 6.86
CA MET A 379 -21.31 3.65 7.51
C MET A 379 -22.29 4.18 6.45
N PHE A 380 -23.58 4.28 6.80
CA PHE A 380 -24.63 4.75 5.89
C PHE A 380 -24.30 6.10 5.24
N TYR A 381 -23.82 7.06 6.02
CA TYR A 381 -23.38 8.36 5.50
C TYR A 381 -22.28 8.23 4.44
N ASP A 382 -21.22 7.49 4.75
CA ASP A 382 -20.04 7.41 3.88
C ASP A 382 -20.35 6.65 2.58
N ARG A 383 -21.22 5.63 2.63
CA ARG A 383 -21.76 4.99 1.42
C ARG A 383 -22.54 5.96 0.54
N THR A 384 -23.41 6.78 1.15
CA THR A 384 -24.18 7.80 0.41
C THR A 384 -23.25 8.80 -0.27
N VAL A 385 -22.16 9.23 0.40
CA VAL A 385 -21.15 10.11 -0.20
C VAL A 385 -20.46 9.44 -1.38
N ILE A 386 -20.11 8.15 -1.28
CA ILE A 386 -19.49 7.41 -2.39
C ILE A 386 -20.44 7.37 -3.60
N MET A 387 -21.72 7.09 -3.37
CA MET A 387 -22.73 7.02 -4.42
C MET A 387 -22.95 8.39 -5.10
N GLU A 388 -23.17 9.45 -4.33
CA GLU A 388 -23.35 10.80 -4.84
C GLU A 388 -22.12 11.34 -5.57
N ARG A 389 -20.91 10.95 -5.14
CA ARG A 389 -19.66 11.31 -5.81
C ARG A 389 -19.64 10.84 -7.26
N LEU A 390 -20.12 9.62 -7.54
CA LEU A 390 -20.18 9.09 -8.90
C LEU A 390 -21.01 9.98 -9.82
N VAL A 391 -22.20 10.39 -9.37
CA VAL A 391 -23.07 11.31 -10.11
C VAL A 391 -22.41 12.67 -10.32
N ALA A 392 -21.86 13.24 -9.25
CA ALA A 392 -21.26 14.57 -9.27
C ALA A 392 -20.02 14.66 -10.18
N ILE A 393 -19.20 13.60 -10.24
CA ILE A 393 -18.04 13.53 -11.14
C ILE A 393 -18.49 13.38 -12.59
N ASP A 394 -19.43 12.47 -12.88
CA ASP A 394 -19.98 12.30 -14.23
C ASP A 394 -20.55 13.62 -14.78
N ASP A 395 -21.25 14.39 -13.95
CA ASP A 395 -21.77 15.71 -14.32
C ASP A 395 -20.64 16.69 -14.74
N ARG A 396 -19.50 16.67 -14.02
CA ARG A 396 -18.37 17.55 -14.38
C ARG A 396 -17.71 17.12 -15.68
N VAL A 397 -17.58 15.82 -15.91
CA VAL A 397 -17.03 15.28 -17.16
C VAL A 397 -17.98 15.57 -18.33
N LYS A 398 -19.29 15.34 -18.18
CA LYS A 398 -20.30 15.69 -19.20
C LYS A 398 -20.28 17.16 -19.55
N ASN A 399 -20.23 18.05 -18.55
CA ASN A 399 -20.12 19.50 -18.79
C ASN A 399 -18.81 19.90 -19.52
N PHE A 400 -17.71 19.17 -19.32
CA PHE A 400 -16.49 19.37 -20.09
C PHE A 400 -16.69 18.92 -21.55
N ILE A 401 -17.27 17.74 -21.76
CA ILE A 401 -17.52 17.15 -23.08
C ILE A 401 -18.49 17.99 -23.90
N GLU A 402 -19.51 18.60 -23.27
CA GLU A 402 -20.43 19.52 -23.92
C GLU A 402 -19.72 20.78 -24.45
N ARG A 403 -18.72 21.29 -23.74
CA ARG A 403 -17.90 22.43 -24.17
C ARG A 403 -16.84 22.06 -25.19
N TYR A 404 -16.32 20.84 -25.11
CA TYR A 404 -15.16 20.34 -25.87
C TYR A 404 -15.41 18.93 -26.38
N ALA A 405 -16.25 18.79 -27.42
CA ALA A 405 -16.72 17.51 -27.91
C ALA A 405 -15.61 16.55 -28.42
N ASP A 406 -14.49 17.09 -28.91
CA ASP A 406 -13.29 16.35 -29.33
C ASP A 406 -12.16 16.43 -28.29
N GLY A 407 -12.52 16.71 -27.05
CA GLY A 407 -11.56 16.85 -25.95
C GLY A 407 -10.90 15.54 -25.54
N ILE A 408 -9.92 15.67 -24.66
CA ILE A 408 -9.21 14.54 -24.06
C ILE A 408 -9.62 14.45 -22.58
N VAL A 409 -9.96 13.26 -22.12
CA VAL A 409 -10.18 12.99 -20.70
C VAL A 409 -9.11 11.99 -20.22
N VAL A 410 -8.48 12.30 -19.11
CA VAL A 410 -7.46 11.44 -18.46
C VAL A 410 -7.97 11.03 -17.10
N ASN A 411 -8.36 9.78 -16.94
CA ASN A 411 -8.81 9.19 -15.68
C ASN A 411 -7.61 8.68 -14.91
N VAL A 412 -7.23 9.38 -13.83
CA VAL A 412 -6.05 9.11 -13.01
C VAL A 412 -6.45 8.29 -11.80
N GLY A 413 -5.83 7.12 -11.61
CA GLY A 413 -6.25 6.13 -10.62
C GLY A 413 -7.55 5.46 -11.05
N CYS A 414 -7.59 5.03 -12.32
CA CYS A 414 -8.82 4.58 -12.98
C CYS A 414 -9.38 3.25 -12.46
N GLU A 415 -8.57 2.43 -11.83
CA GLU A 415 -8.97 1.09 -11.36
C GLU A 415 -9.86 0.35 -12.40
N LEU A 416 -11.01 -0.17 -11.97
CA LEU A 416 -12.03 -0.78 -12.85
C LEU A 416 -13.22 0.15 -13.09
N ASP A 417 -12.97 1.46 -13.21
CA ASP A 417 -14.03 2.45 -13.48
C ASP A 417 -14.63 2.29 -14.88
N THR A 418 -15.93 2.48 -14.97
CA THR A 418 -16.77 2.39 -16.17
C THR A 418 -17.16 3.77 -16.74
N MET A 419 -16.56 4.86 -16.24
CA MET A 419 -16.96 6.23 -16.56
C MET A 419 -16.96 6.50 -18.07
N PHE A 420 -15.94 6.05 -18.80
CA PHE A 420 -15.90 6.23 -20.26
C PHE A 420 -17.19 5.75 -20.93
N ALA A 421 -17.72 4.59 -20.51
CA ALA A 421 -18.95 4.04 -21.06
C ALA A 421 -20.18 4.92 -20.79
N ARG A 422 -20.20 5.65 -19.66
CA ARG A 422 -21.33 6.48 -19.24
C ARG A 422 -21.33 7.88 -19.86
N VAL A 423 -20.16 8.39 -20.25
CA VAL A 423 -20.00 9.79 -20.68
C VAL A 423 -19.58 9.95 -22.14
N ASP A 424 -19.28 8.85 -22.81
CA ASP A 424 -18.76 8.86 -24.18
C ASP A 424 -19.74 9.48 -25.19
N ASN A 425 -19.29 10.51 -25.90
CA ASN A 425 -20.03 11.17 -26.98
C ASN A 425 -19.67 10.66 -28.40
N GLY A 426 -18.89 9.58 -28.50
CA GLY A 426 -18.41 9.03 -29.76
C GLY A 426 -17.19 9.75 -30.37
N ARG A 427 -16.67 10.81 -29.73
CA ARG A 427 -15.62 11.70 -30.28
C ARG A 427 -14.44 11.89 -29.34
N ILE A 428 -14.64 11.95 -28.02
CA ILE A 428 -13.60 12.14 -27.03
C ILE A 428 -12.55 11.05 -27.08
N LYS A 429 -11.31 11.41 -26.78
CA LYS A 429 -10.21 10.48 -26.52
C LYS A 429 -10.05 10.30 -25.03
N TRP A 430 -9.86 9.05 -24.60
CA TRP A 430 -9.82 8.69 -23.19
C TRP A 430 -8.51 7.99 -22.81
N TYR A 431 -7.88 8.43 -21.75
CA TYR A 431 -6.71 7.79 -21.17
C TYR A 431 -7.04 7.31 -19.76
N ASN A 432 -6.72 6.07 -19.45
CA ASN A 432 -6.75 5.48 -18.13
C ASN A 432 -5.32 5.34 -17.62
N VAL A 433 -5.01 5.91 -16.47
CA VAL A 433 -3.67 5.86 -15.87
C VAL A 433 -3.77 5.22 -14.51
N ASP A 434 -3.06 4.13 -14.28
CA ASP A 434 -2.98 3.45 -12.99
C ASP A 434 -1.74 2.57 -12.90
N LEU A 435 -1.51 2.00 -11.71
CA LEU A 435 -0.46 1.03 -11.46
C LEU A 435 -0.56 -0.17 -12.42
N PRO A 436 0.57 -0.79 -12.80
CA PRO A 436 0.56 -1.92 -13.75
C PRO A 436 -0.42 -3.03 -13.37
N GLU A 437 -0.48 -3.41 -12.08
CA GLU A 437 -1.39 -4.45 -11.59
C GLU A 437 -2.88 -4.06 -11.67
N ARG A 438 -3.19 -2.75 -11.61
CA ARG A 438 -4.56 -2.24 -11.78
C ARG A 438 -4.97 -2.25 -13.23
N ILE A 439 -4.08 -1.86 -14.13
CA ILE A 439 -4.29 -1.92 -15.58
C ILE A 439 -4.38 -3.38 -16.06
N GLU A 440 -3.61 -4.29 -15.49
CA GLU A 440 -3.73 -5.74 -15.76
C GLU A 440 -5.13 -6.26 -15.40
N LEU A 441 -5.64 -5.89 -14.20
CA LEU A 441 -7.02 -6.23 -13.80
C LEU A 441 -8.05 -5.62 -14.76
N ARG A 442 -7.85 -4.36 -15.18
CA ARG A 442 -8.73 -3.70 -16.15
C ARG A 442 -8.78 -4.46 -17.48
N ARG A 443 -7.64 -4.85 -18.06
CA ARG A 443 -7.59 -5.65 -19.29
C ARG A 443 -8.24 -7.02 -19.14
N LYS A 444 -8.15 -7.63 -17.95
CA LYS A 444 -8.75 -8.94 -17.68
C LYS A 444 -10.27 -8.89 -17.63
N TYR A 445 -10.83 -7.86 -17.02
CA TYR A 445 -12.26 -7.80 -16.72
C TYR A 445 -13.05 -6.90 -17.65
N MET A 446 -12.40 -5.95 -18.34
CA MET A 446 -13.03 -4.94 -19.17
C MET A 446 -12.43 -4.91 -20.58
N ASP A 447 -13.27 -4.69 -21.57
CA ASP A 447 -12.84 -4.53 -22.95
C ASP A 447 -12.33 -3.07 -23.16
N THR A 448 -11.16 -2.92 -23.78
CA THR A 448 -10.63 -1.61 -24.15
C THR A 448 -11.26 -1.15 -25.46
N ARG A 449 -11.91 0.00 -25.47
CA ARG A 449 -12.56 0.56 -26.67
C ARG A 449 -11.54 1.31 -27.54
N SER A 450 -11.86 1.51 -28.82
CA SER A 450 -10.92 2.09 -29.81
C SER A 450 -10.37 3.48 -29.44
N ARG A 451 -11.13 4.27 -28.64
CA ARG A 451 -10.72 5.61 -28.17
C ARG A 451 -10.19 5.62 -26.73
N GLU A 452 -10.09 4.47 -26.10
CA GLU A 452 -9.47 4.25 -24.79
C GLU A 452 -8.01 3.83 -24.93
N VAL A 453 -7.15 4.43 -24.10
CA VAL A 453 -5.73 4.07 -23.99
C VAL A 453 -5.43 3.81 -22.51
N ASN A 454 -4.89 2.63 -22.21
CA ASN A 454 -4.48 2.27 -20.85
C ASN A 454 -2.98 2.49 -20.68
N ILE A 455 -2.58 3.29 -19.70
CA ILE A 455 -1.20 3.65 -19.36
C ILE A 455 -0.84 3.04 -18.01
N GLU A 456 0.20 2.23 -17.98
CA GLU A 456 0.74 1.61 -16.78
C GLU A 456 1.80 2.52 -16.16
N SER A 457 1.47 3.22 -15.08
CA SER A 457 2.41 4.08 -14.38
C SER A 457 1.93 4.41 -12.97
N PRO A 458 2.84 4.49 -11.99
CA PRO A 458 2.54 5.16 -10.73
C PRO A 458 2.18 6.62 -11.00
N ILE A 459 1.10 7.12 -10.40
CA ILE A 459 0.56 8.47 -10.68
C ILE A 459 1.52 9.61 -10.33
N PHE A 460 2.45 9.39 -9.39
CA PHE A 460 3.47 10.37 -8.99
C PHE A 460 4.80 10.24 -9.75
N ASP A 461 4.89 9.27 -10.66
CA ASP A 461 5.94 9.18 -11.67
C ASP A 461 5.42 9.79 -12.96
N PHE A 462 5.59 11.09 -13.11
CA PHE A 462 4.93 11.90 -14.16
C PHE A 462 5.34 11.56 -15.61
N GLY A 463 6.19 10.57 -15.85
CA GLY A 463 6.56 10.11 -17.20
C GLY A 463 5.36 9.66 -18.05
N TRP A 464 4.24 9.26 -17.43
CA TRP A 464 3.01 8.94 -18.15
C TRP A 464 2.38 10.13 -18.90
N LEU A 465 2.69 11.37 -18.49
CA LEU A 465 2.23 12.58 -19.19
C LEU A 465 2.79 12.68 -20.61
N ASP A 466 3.96 12.10 -20.89
CA ASP A 466 4.58 12.08 -22.21
C ASP A 466 3.88 11.10 -23.18
N GLN A 467 3.10 10.17 -22.64
CA GLN A 467 2.30 9.22 -23.43
C GLN A 467 0.95 9.78 -23.87
N ILE A 468 0.56 10.96 -23.35
CA ILE A 468 -0.68 11.63 -23.74
C ILE A 468 -0.44 12.41 -25.03
N SER A 469 -0.97 11.91 -26.15
CA SER A 469 -0.95 12.62 -27.41
C SER A 469 -2.04 13.70 -27.43
N LYS A 470 -1.62 14.96 -27.22
CA LYS A 470 -2.49 16.14 -27.22
C LYS A 470 -2.20 16.98 -28.48
N PRO A 471 -3.10 17.01 -29.48
CA PRO A 471 -3.02 17.96 -30.58
C PRO A 471 -3.06 19.41 -30.06
N GLN A 472 -2.48 20.33 -30.83
CA GLN A 472 -2.57 21.76 -30.53
C GLN A 472 -4.05 22.18 -30.43
N ASP A 473 -4.36 23.05 -29.49
CA ASP A 473 -5.72 23.58 -29.22
C ASP A 473 -6.76 22.58 -28.73
N THR A 474 -6.39 21.33 -28.47
CA THR A 474 -7.31 20.35 -27.89
C THR A 474 -7.42 20.56 -26.37
N ALA A 475 -8.66 20.67 -25.86
CA ALA A 475 -8.91 20.75 -24.42
C ALA A 475 -8.64 19.41 -23.73
N ILE A 476 -8.11 19.46 -22.51
CA ILE A 476 -7.82 18.27 -21.71
C ILE A 476 -8.37 18.41 -20.29
N LEU A 477 -9.03 17.36 -19.81
CA LEU A 477 -9.53 17.22 -18.44
C LEU A 477 -8.85 16.04 -17.75
N PHE A 478 -8.28 16.30 -16.58
CA PHE A 478 -7.81 15.26 -15.66
C PHE A 478 -8.88 14.98 -14.61
N VAL A 479 -9.24 13.71 -14.42
CA VAL A 479 -10.19 13.25 -13.42
C VAL A 479 -9.43 12.42 -12.39
N ALA A 480 -9.47 12.83 -11.13
CA ALA A 480 -8.73 12.19 -10.03
C ALA A 480 -9.66 11.99 -8.81
N TYR A 481 -10.75 11.22 -8.99
CA TYR A 481 -11.68 10.95 -7.90
C TYR A 481 -11.21 9.80 -7.01
N ASP A 482 -11.61 9.85 -5.72
CA ASP A 482 -11.16 8.94 -4.64
C ASP A 482 -9.64 8.90 -4.43
N MET A 483 -8.93 9.87 -4.97
CA MET A 483 -7.47 9.92 -4.95
C MET A 483 -6.90 10.67 -3.74
N MET A 484 -7.74 11.42 -2.98
CA MET A 484 -7.28 12.22 -1.83
C MET A 484 -6.66 11.39 -0.70
N LYS A 485 -6.93 10.10 -0.65
CA LYS A 485 -6.27 9.15 0.27
C LYS A 485 -4.75 9.01 0.02
N TYR A 486 -4.30 9.27 -1.21
CA TYR A 486 -2.91 9.16 -1.64
C TYR A 486 -2.14 10.48 -1.57
N PHE A 487 -2.84 11.61 -1.41
CA PHE A 487 -2.24 12.93 -1.37
C PHE A 487 -1.98 13.43 0.06
N ASN A 488 -0.87 14.11 0.24
CA ASN A 488 -0.69 15.13 1.26
C ASN A 488 -0.72 16.52 0.58
N LYS A 489 -0.58 17.60 1.35
CA LYS A 489 -0.69 18.98 0.83
C LYS A 489 0.38 19.26 -0.23
N GLU A 490 1.59 18.79 -0.03
CA GLU A 490 2.73 18.98 -0.92
C GLU A 490 2.58 18.18 -2.22
N ARG A 491 2.23 16.88 -2.12
CA ARG A 491 1.97 16.04 -3.30
C ARG A 491 0.83 16.58 -4.15
N LEU A 492 -0.24 17.09 -3.52
CA LEU A 492 -1.36 17.68 -4.27
C LEU A 492 -0.88 18.92 -5.03
N LYS A 493 -0.10 19.80 -4.37
CA LYS A 493 0.49 20.96 -5.03
C LYS A 493 1.38 20.55 -6.19
N ASN A 494 2.32 19.63 -5.97
CA ASN A 494 3.24 19.16 -7.00
C ASN A 494 2.49 18.52 -8.19
N PHE A 495 1.44 17.74 -7.92
CA PHE A 495 0.60 17.14 -8.95
C PHE A 495 -0.04 18.23 -9.83
N LEU A 496 -0.71 19.21 -9.23
CA LEU A 496 -1.36 20.31 -9.97
C LEU A 496 -0.34 21.18 -10.72
N ASP A 497 0.80 21.50 -10.12
CA ASP A 497 1.88 22.28 -10.74
C ASP A 497 2.50 21.55 -11.94
N THR A 498 2.67 20.23 -11.84
CA THR A 498 3.21 19.43 -12.94
C THR A 498 2.25 19.33 -14.11
N LEU A 499 0.94 19.13 -13.83
CA LEU A 499 -0.09 19.16 -14.85
C LEU A 499 -0.15 20.52 -15.53
N TRP A 500 -0.10 21.61 -14.77
CA TRP A 500 -0.07 22.96 -15.31
C TRP A 500 1.12 23.22 -16.23
N LYS A 501 2.33 22.85 -15.79
CA LYS A 501 3.54 23.05 -16.59
C LYS A 501 3.48 22.28 -17.91
N LYS A 502 2.95 21.06 -17.89
CA LYS A 502 2.87 20.20 -19.09
C LYS A 502 1.70 20.56 -19.99
N PHE A 503 0.55 20.93 -19.42
CA PHE A 503 -0.69 21.23 -20.13
C PHE A 503 -1.31 22.52 -19.60
N PRO A 504 -0.76 23.71 -19.95
CA PRO A 504 -1.35 25.00 -19.56
C PRO A 504 -2.81 25.11 -20.04
N GLY A 505 -3.71 25.55 -19.17
CA GLY A 505 -5.14 25.64 -19.46
C GLY A 505 -5.91 24.33 -19.29
N ALA A 506 -5.27 23.23 -18.89
CA ALA A 506 -5.95 21.98 -18.56
C ALA A 506 -6.98 22.18 -17.44
N GLU A 507 -8.03 21.37 -17.47
CA GLU A 507 -8.99 21.28 -16.37
C GLU A 507 -8.66 20.07 -15.49
N VAL A 508 -8.92 20.18 -14.18
CA VAL A 508 -8.74 19.09 -13.23
C VAL A 508 -9.97 19.02 -12.34
N VAL A 509 -10.55 17.82 -12.23
CA VAL A 509 -11.67 17.55 -11.31
C VAL A 509 -11.28 16.48 -10.33
N PHE A 510 -11.57 16.71 -9.05
CA PHE A 510 -11.32 15.77 -7.96
C PHE A 510 -12.30 15.98 -6.81
N ASP A 511 -12.49 14.95 -5.99
CA ASP A 511 -13.24 15.05 -4.75
C ASP A 511 -12.34 15.41 -3.56
N ALA A 512 -12.89 16.08 -2.57
CA ALA A 512 -12.16 16.43 -1.36
C ALA A 512 -13.07 16.42 -0.13
N LYS A 513 -12.47 16.29 1.04
CA LYS A 513 -13.14 16.49 2.32
C LYS A 513 -12.64 17.76 2.99
N ASN A 514 -13.51 18.48 3.69
CA ASN A 514 -13.07 19.54 4.58
C ASN A 514 -12.44 18.97 5.86
N SER A 515 -11.83 19.81 6.69
CA SER A 515 -11.11 19.39 7.89
C SER A 515 -12.00 18.62 8.89
N SER A 516 -13.27 19.03 9.03
CA SER A 516 -14.24 18.36 9.90
C SER A 516 -14.61 16.96 9.41
N ALA A 517 -14.88 16.84 8.12
CA ALA A 517 -15.19 15.55 7.47
C ALA A 517 -13.99 14.61 7.50
N LYS A 518 -12.77 15.12 7.23
CA LYS A 518 -11.53 14.35 7.35
C LYS A 518 -11.34 13.78 8.75
N LYS A 519 -11.52 14.59 9.80
CA LYS A 519 -11.44 14.13 11.19
C LYS A 519 -12.45 13.02 11.48
N ARG A 520 -13.70 13.18 11.04
CA ARG A 520 -14.76 12.19 11.21
C ARG A 520 -14.43 10.88 10.47
N TRP A 521 -14.01 10.97 9.21
CA TRP A 521 -13.61 9.82 8.40
C TRP A 521 -12.45 9.05 9.05
N ASN A 522 -11.35 9.72 9.35
CA ASN A 522 -10.17 9.11 9.94
C ASN A 522 -10.47 8.45 11.29
N ARG A 523 -11.34 9.07 12.10
CA ARG A 523 -11.82 8.47 13.34
C ARG A 523 -12.63 7.19 13.08
N SER A 524 -13.51 7.17 12.08
CA SER A 524 -14.32 6.00 11.76
C SER A 524 -13.47 4.85 11.20
N VAL A 525 -12.45 5.15 10.40
CA VAL A 525 -11.46 4.17 9.92
C VAL A 525 -10.65 3.61 11.09
N PHE A 526 -10.13 4.48 11.94
CA PHE A 526 -9.35 4.07 13.11
C PHE A 526 -10.10 3.10 14.04
N PHE A 527 -11.39 3.35 14.28
CA PHE A 527 -12.22 2.46 15.09
C PHE A 527 -12.84 1.28 14.30
N GLY A 528 -12.40 1.02 13.08
CA GLY A 528 -12.86 -0.09 12.24
C GLY A 528 -14.32 -0.01 11.79
N LYS A 529 -14.96 1.18 11.89
CA LYS A 529 -16.34 1.41 11.44
C LYS A 529 -16.46 1.58 9.94
N ASN A 530 -15.41 2.09 9.30
CA ASN A 530 -15.21 2.13 7.86
C ASN A 530 -13.92 1.39 7.50
N LYS A 531 -13.86 0.82 6.30
CA LYS A 531 -12.73 0.03 5.81
C LYS A 531 -11.90 0.75 4.73
N GLY A 532 -12.03 2.07 4.62
CA GLY A 532 -11.24 2.88 3.70
C GLY A 532 -9.90 3.35 4.28
N ALA A 533 -9.09 3.98 3.44
CA ALA A 533 -7.82 4.56 3.85
C ALA A 533 -7.97 5.86 4.66
N MET A 534 -6.99 6.15 5.52
CA MET A 534 -6.93 7.42 6.26
C MET A 534 -6.53 8.57 5.33
N LEU A 535 -7.18 9.71 5.46
CA LEU A 535 -6.93 10.90 4.65
C LEU A 535 -5.88 11.81 5.30
N ARG A 536 -4.91 12.26 4.50
CA ARG A 536 -3.83 13.16 4.95
C ARG A 536 -4.15 14.63 4.65
N VAL A 537 -4.83 14.92 3.55
CA VAL A 537 -5.17 16.28 3.13
C VAL A 537 -6.66 16.58 3.35
N SER A 538 -6.99 17.84 3.55
CA SER A 538 -8.35 18.39 3.53
C SER A 538 -8.33 19.75 2.85
N ILE A 539 -9.44 20.12 2.21
CA ILE A 539 -9.61 21.40 1.54
C ILE A 539 -10.85 22.07 2.11
N ASP A 540 -10.66 23.02 3.00
CA ASP A 540 -11.75 23.81 3.56
C ASP A 540 -12.22 24.89 2.56
N ASN A 541 -11.27 25.58 1.94
CA ASN A 541 -11.52 26.63 0.94
C ASN A 541 -10.43 26.57 -0.15
N CYS A 542 -10.85 26.38 -1.40
CA CYS A 542 -9.93 26.32 -2.54
C CYS A 542 -9.22 27.65 -2.79
N THR A 543 -9.90 28.79 -2.62
CA THR A 543 -9.29 30.12 -2.80
C THR A 543 -8.15 30.35 -1.81
N SER A 544 -8.37 30.03 -0.51
CA SER A 544 -7.30 30.14 0.50
C SER A 544 -6.13 29.22 0.20
N LEU A 545 -6.40 27.99 -0.24
CA LEU A 545 -5.35 27.03 -0.60
C LEU A 545 -4.50 27.54 -1.77
N MET A 546 -5.12 28.13 -2.79
CA MET A 546 -4.42 28.70 -3.94
C MET A 546 -3.57 29.91 -3.54
N TYR A 547 -4.11 30.77 -2.67
CA TYR A 547 -3.38 31.91 -2.12
C TYR A 547 -2.14 31.45 -1.34
N ASP A 548 -2.29 30.47 -0.46
CA ASP A 548 -1.17 29.87 0.31
C ASP A 548 -0.08 29.30 -0.61
N TRP A 549 -0.45 28.81 -1.79
CA TRP A 549 0.48 28.23 -2.75
C TRP A 549 1.05 29.24 -3.76
N ASN A 550 0.56 30.50 -3.71
CA ASN A 550 0.88 31.55 -4.68
C ASN A 550 0.58 31.12 -6.14
N ILE A 551 -0.58 30.47 -6.36
CA ILE A 551 -0.97 29.91 -7.64
C ILE A 551 -2.31 30.51 -8.05
N LYS A 552 -2.48 30.84 -9.33
CA LYS A 552 -3.71 31.35 -9.90
C LYS A 552 -4.38 30.31 -10.78
N TYR A 553 -5.22 29.47 -10.18
CA TYR A 553 -6.13 28.61 -10.92
C TYR A 553 -7.55 29.20 -10.93
N LYS A 554 -8.26 29.02 -12.03
CA LYS A 554 -9.67 29.40 -12.09
C LYS A 554 -10.51 28.29 -11.46
N ILE A 555 -11.24 28.62 -10.40
CA ILE A 555 -12.23 27.71 -9.82
C ILE A 555 -13.43 27.69 -10.76
N LEU A 556 -13.69 26.53 -11.35
CA LEU A 556 -14.86 26.30 -12.20
C LEU A 556 -16.04 25.78 -11.36
N TYR A 557 -15.72 25.00 -10.30
CA TYR A 557 -16.70 24.48 -9.37
C TYR A 557 -16.02 24.12 -8.03
N ASP A 558 -16.67 24.45 -6.91
CA ASP A 558 -16.26 24.06 -5.56
C ASP A 558 -17.53 23.97 -4.69
N ASP A 559 -18.18 22.81 -4.70
CA ASP A 559 -19.43 22.62 -3.95
C ASP A 559 -19.57 21.21 -3.37
N ALA A 560 -20.61 21.03 -2.54
CA ALA A 560 -20.91 19.78 -1.88
C ALA A 560 -21.15 18.65 -2.90
N ILE A 561 -20.63 17.47 -2.57
CA ILE A 561 -20.97 16.22 -3.29
C ILE A 561 -22.45 15.91 -3.08
N LEU A 562 -22.89 15.91 -1.83
CA LEU A 562 -24.28 15.61 -1.48
C LEU A 562 -25.21 16.75 -1.94
N ARG A 563 -26.20 16.43 -2.76
CA ARG A 563 -27.24 17.35 -3.23
C ARG A 563 -28.58 16.92 -2.67
N MET A 564 -29.33 17.84 -2.08
CA MET A 564 -30.62 17.49 -1.43
C MET A 564 -31.61 16.88 -2.42
N ASP A 565 -31.65 17.36 -3.65
CA ASP A 565 -32.57 16.86 -4.69
C ASP A 565 -32.28 15.38 -5.04
N ASP A 566 -30.99 14.99 -5.12
CA ASP A 566 -30.61 13.61 -5.41
C ASP A 566 -30.85 12.71 -4.19
N LEU A 567 -30.57 13.22 -2.99
CA LEU A 567 -30.87 12.49 -1.75
C LEU A 567 -32.37 12.23 -1.58
N GLU A 568 -33.24 13.17 -1.97
CA GLU A 568 -34.70 12.98 -1.93
C GLU A 568 -35.23 12.06 -3.03
N ARG A 569 -34.46 11.82 -4.10
CA ARG A 569 -34.75 10.78 -5.11
C ARG A 569 -34.35 9.38 -4.62
N MET A 570 -33.31 9.27 -3.79
CA MET A 570 -32.79 8.00 -3.31
C MET A 570 -33.43 7.55 -2.00
N PHE A 571 -33.83 8.46 -1.13
CA PHE A 571 -34.22 8.21 0.24
C PHE A 571 -35.54 8.86 0.59
N SER A 572 -36.18 8.40 1.67
CA SER A 572 -37.33 9.12 2.24
C SER A 572 -36.91 10.52 2.71
N HIS A 573 -37.88 11.45 2.77
CA HIS A 573 -37.62 12.84 3.23
C HIS A 573 -36.97 12.87 4.63
N SER A 574 -37.36 11.96 5.54
CA SER A 574 -36.77 11.87 6.88
C SER A 574 -35.31 11.40 6.88
N GLU A 575 -34.92 10.54 5.95
CA GLU A 575 -33.55 10.08 5.78
C GLU A 575 -32.70 11.14 5.10
N ALA A 576 -33.17 11.75 4.00
CA ALA A 576 -32.51 12.84 3.30
C ALA A 576 -32.23 14.03 4.23
N LYS A 577 -33.18 14.36 5.11
CA LYS A 577 -33.03 15.43 6.11
C LYS A 577 -31.81 15.26 7.03
N LYS A 578 -31.37 14.00 7.30
CA LYS A 578 -30.18 13.72 8.12
C LYS A 578 -28.88 14.27 7.50
N PHE A 579 -28.84 14.43 6.19
CA PHE A 579 -27.69 14.95 5.45
C PHE A 579 -27.65 16.49 5.34
N ARG A 580 -28.76 17.19 5.65
CA ARG A 580 -28.90 18.65 5.46
C ARG A 580 -27.73 19.45 6.06
N HIS A 581 -27.26 19.06 7.25
CA HIS A 581 -26.13 19.74 7.89
C HIS A 581 -24.81 19.53 7.12
N ALA A 582 -24.56 18.30 6.62
CA ALA A 582 -23.36 17.96 5.86
C ALA A 582 -23.32 18.68 4.50
N VAL A 583 -24.46 18.76 3.83
CA VAL A 583 -24.64 19.54 2.60
C VAL A 583 -24.32 21.02 2.85
N LYS A 584 -24.97 21.64 3.85
CA LYS A 584 -24.74 23.06 4.21
C LYS A 584 -23.29 23.36 4.58
N LYS A 585 -22.59 22.41 5.22
CA LYS A 585 -21.19 22.56 5.64
C LYS A 585 -20.20 22.11 4.57
N LYS A 586 -20.66 21.61 3.44
CA LYS A 586 -19.82 21.05 2.35
C LYS A 586 -18.75 20.10 2.89
N TYR A 587 -19.18 19.11 3.71
CA TYR A 587 -18.25 18.19 4.34
C TYR A 587 -17.45 17.39 3.32
N ASP A 588 -18.13 16.93 2.27
CA ASP A 588 -17.58 16.25 1.11
C ASP A 588 -17.90 17.09 -0.11
N LYS A 589 -16.93 17.36 -0.96
CA LYS A 589 -17.05 18.35 -2.06
C LYS A 589 -16.36 17.87 -3.33
N ILE A 590 -16.83 18.36 -4.47
CA ILE A 590 -16.15 18.30 -5.75
C ILE A 590 -15.44 19.63 -5.98
N VAL A 591 -14.20 19.53 -6.43
CA VAL A 591 -13.37 20.66 -6.86
C VAL A 591 -13.07 20.50 -8.34
N HIS A 592 -13.39 21.51 -9.15
CA HIS A 592 -13.08 21.57 -10.56
C HIS A 592 -12.31 22.87 -10.85
N LEU A 593 -11.08 22.73 -11.28
CA LEU A 593 -10.15 23.83 -11.53
C LEU A 593 -9.78 23.87 -13.00
N ARG A 594 -9.54 25.09 -13.54
CA ARG A 594 -8.74 25.28 -14.75
C ARG A 594 -7.38 25.80 -14.34
N LEU A 595 -6.33 25.11 -14.77
CA LEU A 595 -4.95 25.44 -14.46
C LEU A 595 -4.55 26.68 -15.27
N GLY A 596 -4.34 27.81 -14.58
CA GLY A 596 -4.11 29.11 -15.20
C GLY A 596 -2.69 29.35 -15.68
N THR A 597 -2.52 30.39 -16.49
CA THR A 597 -1.23 30.87 -17.02
C THR A 597 -0.68 32.10 -16.31
N GLU A 598 -1.44 32.72 -15.39
CA GLU A 598 -1.09 33.99 -14.74
C GLU A 598 -0.88 33.82 -13.23
N HIS A 599 0.16 34.42 -12.67
CA HIS A 599 0.37 34.52 -11.22
C HIS A 599 -0.50 35.64 -10.61
N PHE A 600 -0.85 35.50 -9.32
CA PHE A 600 -1.65 36.49 -8.58
C PHE A 600 -0.97 37.88 -8.55
N LEU A 601 0.36 37.90 -8.61
CA LEU A 601 1.18 39.11 -8.49
C LEU A 601 1.35 39.90 -9.81
N ASP A 602 0.89 39.39 -10.96
CA ASP A 602 1.05 40.07 -12.26
C ASP A 602 0.00 41.16 -12.55
N ARG A 603 -0.85 41.46 -11.57
CA ARG A 603 -1.88 42.49 -11.65
C ARG A 603 -1.99 43.41 -10.40
N ALA A 604 -0.87 43.65 -9.71
CA ALA A 604 -0.81 44.66 -8.67
C ALA A 604 -0.27 46.00 -9.22
#